data_6a2c4253a7d1882f2168f4f25fa09c15
#
_entry.id   6a2c4253a7d1882f2168f4f25fa09c15
#
_cell.length_a   1.000
_cell.length_b   1.000
_cell.length_c   1.000
_cell.angle_alpha   90.00
_cell.angle_beta   90.00
_cell.angle_gamma   90.00
#
_symmetry.space_group_name_H-M   'P 1'
#
loop_
_entity.id
_entity.type
_entity.pdbx_description
1 polymer ?
#
loop_
_entity_poly.entity_id
_entity_poly.type
_entity_poly.pdbx_seq_one_letter_code
_entity_poly.pdbx_strand_id
1 'polypeptide(L)'
;RFALRWYPQAGRARIDVTVENNWAWEPDPQNLVYDARITVGKEEVYNRADLSHYHHARWRKQFWWGGDAAVHVRHDTRQLIASRAVPNYDQSLRIDEGKMAGAFASWNGPKTEPMGVGAAMRAMPTTGGRGDIGLLPAWAASYLLGMDPRARTITLGTADLAGSWSIHYRDKGTGLPVSLLDYPYMTVVGSASDTLNPATGRREQFPACAAKGACATPNRHDVSHQPAFAYLPYLLTGDHYYLEELQFWAMYNAFASNPGYREHRKGLLKPEQVRGQAWGLRTLGEAAYITPDAHPLKRHFLEILDSNLDWYNANYTHNPKANALGVLVNGYAVVYARKRGLAPWQDDFFTSAVGHVADLGFGKARELLRWKVAFPVQRMIGDGACWLDGAMYSMMVRDSATSPIYANIGQAFSASLPEQARDLPCDSPAMAAALKVKPGQMTGYSDAPTGFPSNMQPALAYAADVLGEPGRKAWRQFMARSVKPDYSGAPQFAIVPRGDSGGSEEVQQR
;
A
#
# COMPACT_ATOMS: atom_id res chain seq x y z
N ARG A 1 16.98 14.76 -16.08
CA ARG A 1 17.05 13.62 -16.99
C ARG A 1 16.16 13.84 -18.19
N PHE A 2 16.62 13.39 -19.37
CA PHE A 2 15.82 13.36 -20.58
C PHE A 2 15.78 11.93 -21.07
N ALA A 3 14.56 11.42 -21.37
CA ALA A 3 14.38 10.13 -22.03
C ALA A 3 13.66 10.36 -23.35
N LEU A 4 14.23 9.83 -24.44
CA LEU A 4 13.68 9.92 -25.78
C LEU A 4 13.29 8.52 -26.25
N ARG A 5 12.04 8.37 -26.63
CA ARG A 5 11.53 7.14 -27.27
C ARG A 5 11.10 7.47 -28.69
N TRP A 6 11.88 6.98 -29.65
CA TRP A 6 11.64 7.21 -31.06
C TRP A 6 10.77 6.09 -31.67
N TYR A 7 9.77 6.47 -32.44
CA TYR A 7 8.87 5.59 -33.16
C TYR A 7 9.03 5.81 -34.67
N PRO A 8 9.99 5.14 -35.33
CA PRO A 8 10.38 5.46 -36.72
C PRO A 8 9.23 5.27 -37.71
N GLN A 9 8.41 4.20 -37.57
CA GLN A 9 7.28 3.95 -38.48
C GLN A 9 6.17 5.03 -38.36
N ALA A 10 6.06 5.66 -37.19
CA ALA A 10 5.08 6.73 -36.97
C ALA A 10 5.65 8.13 -37.22
N GLY A 11 6.96 8.27 -37.42
CA GLY A 11 7.64 9.55 -37.52
C GLY A 11 7.49 10.43 -36.29
N ARG A 12 7.45 9.83 -35.07
CA ARG A 12 7.14 10.50 -33.81
C ARG A 12 8.15 10.17 -32.73
N ALA A 13 8.30 11.08 -31.78
CA ALA A 13 9.09 10.83 -30.58
C ALA A 13 8.33 11.23 -29.31
N ARG A 14 8.39 10.39 -28.29
CA ARG A 14 8.00 10.73 -26.92
C ARG A 14 9.22 11.24 -26.17
N ILE A 15 9.06 12.37 -25.52
CA ILE A 15 10.13 13.06 -24.79
C ILE A 15 9.66 13.18 -23.34
N ASP A 16 10.39 12.52 -22.44
CA ASP A 16 10.16 12.60 -21.00
C ASP A 16 11.23 13.50 -20.38
N VAL A 17 10.82 14.54 -19.68
CA VAL A 17 11.69 15.45 -18.94
C VAL A 17 11.44 15.24 -17.46
N THR A 18 12.46 14.77 -16.73
CA THR A 18 12.42 14.59 -15.27
C THR A 18 13.43 15.51 -14.62
N VAL A 19 12.97 16.34 -13.70
CA VAL A 19 13.81 17.24 -12.91
C VAL A 19 13.79 16.78 -11.46
N GLU A 20 14.98 16.69 -10.85
CA GLU A 20 15.18 16.10 -9.54
C GLU A 20 15.97 17.02 -8.62
N ASN A 21 15.52 17.20 -7.38
CA ASN A 21 16.20 17.87 -6.28
C ASN A 21 16.42 16.87 -5.15
N ASN A 22 17.19 15.80 -5.39
CA ASN A 22 17.12 14.59 -4.60
C ASN A 22 18.44 13.87 -4.30
N TRP A 23 19.60 14.52 -4.49
CA TRP A 23 20.87 13.96 -4.04
C TRP A 23 20.91 13.82 -2.52
N ALA A 24 21.10 12.61 -2.01
CA ALA A 24 20.90 12.27 -0.60
C ALA A 24 21.88 12.97 0.36
N TRP A 25 23.12 13.18 -0.08
CA TRP A 25 24.19 13.76 0.75
C TRP A 25 24.75 15.08 0.21
N GLU A 26 24.00 15.78 -0.62
CA GLU A 26 24.41 17.11 -1.08
C GLU A 26 24.37 18.09 0.11
N PRO A 27 25.38 18.96 0.30
CA PRO A 27 25.39 19.94 1.38
C PRO A 27 24.28 20.98 1.21
N ASP A 28 23.87 21.57 2.33
CA ASP A 28 22.88 22.65 2.40
C ASP A 28 21.56 22.37 1.64
N PRO A 29 20.90 21.23 1.91
CA PRO A 29 19.69 20.89 1.21
C PRO A 29 18.57 21.91 1.44
N GLN A 30 17.85 22.26 0.37
CA GLN A 30 16.77 23.24 0.41
C GLN A 30 15.79 23.04 -0.74
N ASN A 31 14.60 23.61 -0.59
CA ASN A 31 13.68 23.79 -1.71
C ASN A 31 14.27 24.78 -2.72
N LEU A 32 14.00 24.55 -4.00
CA LEU A 32 14.40 25.42 -5.09
C LEU A 32 13.18 26.17 -5.62
N VAL A 33 13.37 27.41 -6.06
CA VAL A 33 12.36 28.15 -6.84
C VAL A 33 13.02 28.60 -8.14
N TYR A 34 12.42 28.28 -9.26
CA TYR A 34 12.95 28.58 -10.57
C TYR A 34 11.87 28.62 -11.65
N ASP A 35 12.17 29.26 -12.76
CA ASP A 35 11.36 29.23 -13.97
C ASP A 35 11.70 27.97 -14.78
N ALA A 36 10.70 27.20 -15.13
CA ALA A 36 10.85 26.02 -15.96
C ALA A 36 10.30 26.27 -17.37
N ARG A 37 11.18 26.23 -18.37
CA ARG A 37 10.79 26.32 -19.77
C ARG A 37 11.31 25.11 -20.53
N ILE A 38 10.44 24.46 -21.30
CA ILE A 38 10.78 23.29 -22.11
C ILE A 38 10.40 23.57 -23.56
N THR A 39 11.34 23.35 -24.47
CA THR A 39 11.15 23.51 -25.91
C THR A 39 11.41 22.20 -26.61
N VAL A 40 10.51 21.79 -27.50
CA VAL A 40 10.66 20.63 -28.38
C VAL A 40 10.78 21.13 -29.83
N GLY A 41 11.96 21.02 -30.39
CA GLY A 41 12.27 21.69 -31.67
C GLY A 41 12.19 23.21 -31.54
N LYS A 42 11.24 23.84 -32.23
CA LYS A 42 11.02 25.31 -32.19
C LYS A 42 9.80 25.68 -31.34
N GLU A 43 9.08 24.72 -30.80
CA GLU A 43 7.84 24.94 -30.06
C GLU A 43 8.11 24.95 -28.55
N GLU A 44 7.65 25.97 -27.84
CA GLU A 44 7.62 25.99 -26.38
C GLU A 44 6.43 25.16 -25.91
N VAL A 45 6.70 23.97 -25.34
CA VAL A 45 5.68 23.00 -24.93
C VAL A 45 5.35 23.10 -23.44
N TYR A 46 6.17 23.79 -22.66
CA TYR A 46 5.92 24.02 -21.24
C TYR A 46 6.62 25.28 -20.77
N ASN A 47 5.90 26.09 -20.02
CA ASN A 47 6.42 27.30 -19.39
C ASN A 47 5.74 27.51 -18.04
N ARG A 48 6.51 27.61 -16.97
CA ARG A 48 6.03 27.90 -15.63
C ARG A 48 7.05 28.72 -14.86
N ALA A 49 6.62 29.92 -14.46
CA ALA A 49 7.38 30.76 -13.56
C ALA A 49 7.19 30.30 -12.10
N ASP A 50 8.18 30.63 -11.25
CA ASP A 50 8.18 30.44 -9.80
C ASP A 50 7.80 29.01 -9.36
N LEU A 51 8.29 27.98 -10.06
CA LEU A 51 8.06 26.61 -9.70
C LEU A 51 8.79 26.28 -8.39
N SER A 52 8.05 26.08 -7.32
CA SER A 52 8.60 25.60 -6.04
C SER A 52 8.88 24.11 -6.12
N HIS A 53 10.14 23.71 -6.12
CA HIS A 53 10.59 22.32 -6.19
C HIS A 53 11.11 21.88 -4.82
N TYR A 54 10.38 21.00 -4.15
CA TYR A 54 10.71 20.57 -2.80
C TYR A 54 11.99 19.73 -2.77
N HIS A 55 12.72 19.79 -1.67
CA HIS A 55 13.89 18.96 -1.46
C HIS A 55 13.49 17.47 -1.34
N HIS A 56 14.33 16.57 -1.83
CA HIS A 56 14.05 15.13 -1.99
C HIS A 56 12.77 14.83 -2.74
N ALA A 57 12.40 15.71 -3.68
CA ALA A 57 11.29 15.52 -4.61
C ALA A 57 11.77 15.54 -6.06
N ARG A 58 10.91 15.10 -6.94
CA ARG A 58 11.12 15.14 -8.37
C ARG A 58 9.82 15.36 -9.12
N TRP A 59 9.87 15.86 -10.33
CA TRP A 59 8.70 16.00 -11.18
C TRP A 59 9.01 15.57 -12.60
N ARG A 60 7.99 15.19 -13.35
CA ARG A 60 8.05 14.76 -14.73
C ARG A 60 6.99 15.45 -15.55
N LYS A 61 7.36 15.78 -16.81
CA LYS A 61 6.43 16.12 -17.90
C LYS A 61 6.79 15.31 -19.13
N GLN A 62 5.78 14.97 -19.90
CA GLN A 62 5.89 14.17 -21.11
C GLN A 62 5.37 14.97 -22.30
N PHE A 63 6.12 14.95 -23.40
CA PHE A 63 5.79 15.65 -24.62
C PHE A 63 5.94 14.75 -25.83
N TRP A 64 5.31 15.14 -26.92
CA TRP A 64 5.41 14.45 -28.19
C TRP A 64 5.95 15.37 -29.27
N TRP A 65 6.99 14.94 -29.98
CA TRP A 65 7.39 15.53 -31.26
C TRP A 65 6.68 14.78 -32.39
N GLY A 66 6.14 15.50 -33.38
CA GLY A 66 5.33 14.93 -34.45
C GLY A 66 3.87 14.65 -34.07
N GLY A 67 3.41 15.16 -32.92
CA GLY A 67 2.05 14.99 -32.39
C GLY A 67 1.85 13.74 -31.54
N ASP A 68 0.90 13.80 -30.62
CA ASP A 68 0.55 12.66 -29.77
C ASP A 68 0.01 11.51 -30.64
N ALA A 69 0.43 10.30 -30.34
CA ALA A 69 -0.06 9.11 -31.01
C ALA A 69 -1.54 8.81 -30.70
N ALA A 70 -2.10 9.39 -29.64
CA ALA A 70 -3.48 9.20 -29.17
C ALA A 70 -3.85 7.70 -29.01
N VAL A 71 -2.86 6.85 -28.74
CA VAL A 71 -3.05 5.40 -28.60
C VAL A 71 -3.39 5.05 -27.16
N HIS A 72 -4.48 4.33 -26.97
CA HIS A 72 -4.86 3.70 -25.72
C HIS A 72 -4.85 2.19 -25.87
N VAL A 73 -3.86 1.54 -25.25
CA VAL A 73 -3.79 0.08 -25.19
C VAL A 73 -4.75 -0.40 -24.09
N ARG A 74 -5.70 -1.23 -24.47
CA ARG A 74 -6.61 -1.90 -23.52
C ARG A 74 -6.04 -3.28 -23.21
N HIS A 75 -5.53 -3.46 -22.00
CA HIS A 75 -5.03 -4.76 -21.55
C HIS A 75 -6.19 -5.70 -21.22
N ASP A 76 -6.00 -6.99 -21.36
CA ASP A 76 -6.96 -7.98 -20.86
C ASP A 76 -6.86 -8.08 -19.33
N THR A 77 -7.84 -7.49 -18.65
CA THR A 77 -7.93 -7.49 -17.18
C THR A 77 -7.98 -8.92 -16.62
N ARG A 78 -8.64 -9.86 -17.32
CA ARG A 78 -8.73 -11.24 -16.87
C ARG A 78 -7.37 -11.92 -16.86
N GLN A 79 -6.55 -11.69 -17.88
CA GLN A 79 -5.20 -12.20 -17.95
C GLN A 79 -4.30 -11.60 -16.87
N LEU A 80 -4.38 -10.28 -16.64
CA LEU A 80 -3.63 -9.61 -15.57
C LEU A 80 -3.98 -10.18 -14.19
N ILE A 81 -5.26 -10.42 -13.91
CA ILE A 81 -5.72 -11.02 -12.66
C ILE A 81 -5.30 -12.50 -12.57
N ALA A 82 -5.46 -13.27 -13.65
CA ALA A 82 -5.08 -14.68 -13.69
C ALA A 82 -3.57 -14.90 -13.50
N SER A 83 -2.73 -13.98 -13.97
CA SER A 83 -1.27 -14.00 -13.75
C SER A 83 -0.85 -13.78 -12.30
N ARG A 84 -1.78 -13.40 -11.41
CA ARG A 84 -1.55 -13.04 -10.00
C ARG A 84 -0.69 -11.79 -9.78
N ALA A 85 -0.28 -11.11 -10.83
CA ALA A 85 0.45 -9.85 -10.71
C ALA A 85 -0.40 -8.74 -10.06
N VAL A 86 -1.72 -8.85 -10.13
CA VAL A 86 -2.66 -7.95 -9.45
C VAL A 86 -3.65 -8.74 -8.60
N PRO A 87 -4.23 -8.14 -7.54
CA PRO A 87 -5.25 -8.78 -6.73
C PRO A 87 -6.47 -9.22 -7.54
N ASN A 88 -7.22 -10.20 -7.03
CA ASN A 88 -8.42 -10.72 -7.70
C ASN A 88 -9.62 -9.80 -7.48
N TYR A 89 -9.62 -8.65 -8.15
CA TYR A 89 -10.76 -7.74 -8.17
C TYR A 89 -11.98 -8.40 -8.81
N ASP A 90 -13.17 -8.05 -8.30
CA ASP A 90 -14.45 -8.53 -8.84
C ASP A 90 -14.66 -8.02 -10.28
N GLN A 91 -14.47 -8.90 -11.24
CA GLN A 91 -14.57 -8.60 -12.68
C GLN A 91 -16.03 -8.42 -13.14
N SER A 92 -17.01 -8.73 -12.30
CA SER A 92 -18.43 -8.45 -12.56
C SER A 92 -18.78 -6.99 -12.28
N LEU A 93 -17.95 -6.30 -11.47
CA LEU A 93 -18.16 -4.91 -11.09
C LEU A 93 -18.05 -4.00 -12.33
N ARG A 94 -19.03 -3.10 -12.46
CA ARG A 94 -19.00 -2.03 -13.47
C ARG A 94 -18.73 -0.70 -12.80
N ILE A 95 -17.78 0.04 -13.36
CA ILE A 95 -17.48 1.40 -12.89
C ILE A 95 -18.63 2.32 -13.33
N ASP A 96 -19.16 3.08 -12.39
CA ASP A 96 -20.25 4.01 -12.64
C ASP A 96 -19.78 5.17 -13.53
N GLU A 97 -20.51 5.42 -14.60
CA GLU A 97 -20.18 6.44 -15.60
C GLU A 97 -20.19 7.85 -15.00
N GLY A 98 -21.20 8.17 -14.18
CA GLY A 98 -21.30 9.48 -13.55
C GLY A 98 -20.16 9.76 -12.56
N LYS A 99 -19.80 8.75 -11.76
CA LYS A 99 -18.66 8.85 -10.83
C LYS A 99 -17.33 8.98 -11.58
N MET A 100 -17.14 8.25 -12.69
CA MET A 100 -15.96 8.37 -13.54
C MET A 100 -15.89 9.75 -14.22
N ALA A 101 -17.00 10.24 -14.79
CA ALA A 101 -17.05 11.56 -15.39
C ALA A 101 -16.76 12.67 -14.35
N GLY A 102 -17.31 12.56 -13.14
CA GLY A 102 -17.05 13.50 -12.04
C GLY A 102 -15.57 13.48 -11.59
N ALA A 103 -14.98 12.30 -11.46
CA ALA A 103 -13.57 12.14 -11.14
C ALA A 103 -12.66 12.79 -12.20
N PHE A 104 -12.95 12.56 -13.48
CA PHE A 104 -12.20 13.14 -14.58
C PHE A 104 -12.42 14.66 -14.71
N ALA A 105 -13.63 15.16 -14.53
CA ALA A 105 -13.91 16.60 -14.52
C ALA A 105 -13.15 17.33 -13.41
N SER A 106 -12.88 16.66 -12.29
CA SER A 106 -12.06 17.18 -11.21
C SER A 106 -10.54 17.09 -11.45
N TRP A 107 -10.09 16.41 -12.52
CA TRP A 107 -8.68 16.23 -12.88
C TRP A 107 -8.14 17.45 -13.62
N ASN A 108 -7.93 18.54 -12.88
CA ASN A 108 -7.44 19.81 -13.41
C ASN A 108 -6.80 20.68 -12.32
N GLY A 109 -6.22 21.79 -12.74
CA GLY A 109 -5.66 22.82 -11.87
C GLY A 109 -4.33 22.41 -11.19
N PRO A 110 -3.91 23.13 -10.13
CA PRO A 110 -2.59 22.98 -9.54
C PRO A 110 -2.24 21.58 -9.03
N LYS A 111 -3.25 20.75 -8.71
CA LYS A 111 -3.03 19.39 -8.24
C LYS A 111 -2.48 18.45 -9.31
N THR A 112 -2.63 18.80 -10.60
CA THR A 112 -2.15 18.02 -11.75
C THR A 112 -0.83 18.53 -12.33
N GLU A 113 -0.29 19.59 -11.74
CA GLU A 113 0.97 20.21 -12.14
C GLU A 113 2.15 19.73 -11.29
N PRO A 114 3.42 19.95 -11.71
CA PRO A 114 4.59 19.63 -10.90
C PRO A 114 4.47 20.10 -9.46
N MET A 115 4.84 19.23 -8.51
CA MET A 115 4.64 19.39 -7.07
C MET A 115 3.16 19.32 -6.61
N GLY A 116 2.23 19.07 -7.53
CA GLY A 116 0.87 18.64 -7.20
C GLY A 116 0.82 17.20 -6.68
N VAL A 117 -0.36 16.70 -6.35
CA VAL A 117 -0.55 15.38 -5.71
C VAL A 117 -1.52 14.46 -6.45
N GLY A 118 -2.10 14.94 -7.56
CA GLY A 118 -3.07 14.19 -8.34
C GLY A 118 -4.33 13.83 -7.55
N ALA A 119 -4.67 12.55 -7.54
CA ALA A 119 -5.81 12.01 -6.82
C ALA A 119 -5.47 11.62 -5.36
N ALA A 120 -4.19 11.67 -4.95
CA ALA A 120 -3.77 11.30 -3.62
C ALA A 120 -4.01 12.41 -2.58
N MET A 121 -4.01 12.03 -1.31
CA MET A 121 -4.10 12.96 -0.19
C MET A 121 -2.74 13.66 0.03
N ARG A 122 -2.72 14.99 -0.02
CA ARG A 122 -1.50 15.81 0.15
C ARG A 122 -0.82 15.55 1.50
N ALA A 123 -1.61 15.55 2.58
CA ALA A 123 -1.14 15.23 3.92
C ALA A 123 -1.55 13.78 4.25
N MET A 124 -0.69 12.82 3.95
CA MET A 124 -0.97 11.38 4.18
C MET A 124 -1.34 11.06 5.63
N PRO A 125 -0.69 11.64 6.70
CA PRO A 125 -1.07 11.38 8.09
C PRO A 125 -2.44 11.94 8.49
N THR A 126 -3.43 11.84 7.62
CA THR A 126 -4.82 12.27 7.86
C THR A 126 -5.68 11.04 8.15
N THR A 127 -6.59 11.16 9.13
CA THR A 127 -7.51 10.06 9.52
C THR A 127 -8.70 9.95 8.57
N GLY A 128 -9.40 8.81 8.65
CA GLY A 128 -10.63 8.53 7.91
C GLY A 128 -10.43 7.56 6.74
N GLY A 129 -11.56 7.08 6.21
CA GLY A 129 -11.60 6.24 5.03
C GLY A 129 -11.27 7.02 3.76
N ARG A 130 -10.37 6.48 2.94
CA ARG A 130 -9.85 7.18 1.76
C ARG A 130 -9.71 6.25 0.56
N GLY A 131 -9.94 6.78 -0.64
CA GLY A 131 -9.78 6.05 -1.88
C GLY A 131 -8.33 5.75 -2.28
N ASP A 132 -7.35 6.36 -1.61
CA ASP A 132 -5.93 6.14 -1.87
C ASP A 132 -5.32 4.96 -1.08
N ILE A 133 -6.09 4.37 -0.13
CA ILE A 133 -5.66 3.23 0.69
C ILE A 133 -6.19 1.92 0.10
N GLY A 134 -5.33 0.91 -0.01
CA GLY A 134 -5.65 -0.42 -0.52
C GLY A 134 -4.43 -1.12 -1.12
N LEU A 135 -4.61 -2.32 -1.66
CA LEU A 135 -3.57 -3.00 -2.45
C LEU A 135 -3.29 -2.23 -3.75
N LEU A 136 -4.34 -1.75 -4.41
CA LEU A 136 -4.27 -0.64 -5.38
C LEU A 136 -5.21 0.48 -4.88
N PRO A 137 -4.90 1.75 -5.14
CA PRO A 137 -5.83 2.83 -4.84
C PRO A 137 -7.05 2.81 -5.77
N ALA A 138 -8.14 3.48 -5.37
CA ALA A 138 -9.42 3.45 -6.08
C ALA A 138 -9.30 3.80 -7.57
N TRP A 139 -8.52 4.82 -7.91
CA TRP A 139 -8.32 5.22 -9.31
C TRP A 139 -7.60 4.15 -10.13
N ALA A 140 -6.60 3.47 -9.55
CA ALA A 140 -5.87 2.39 -10.23
C ALA A 140 -6.73 1.13 -10.38
N ALA A 141 -7.51 0.77 -9.35
CA ALA A 141 -8.46 -0.34 -9.43
C ALA A 141 -9.59 -0.05 -10.45
N SER A 142 -10.08 1.21 -10.52
CA SER A 142 -11.04 1.63 -11.55
C SER A 142 -10.45 1.52 -12.96
N TYR A 143 -9.19 1.91 -13.14
CA TYR A 143 -8.51 1.74 -14.42
C TYR A 143 -8.33 0.26 -14.78
N LEU A 144 -7.87 -0.56 -13.85
CA LEU A 144 -7.69 -2.01 -14.08
C LEU A 144 -9.00 -2.68 -14.52
N LEU A 145 -10.13 -2.34 -13.90
CA LEU A 145 -11.43 -2.96 -14.19
C LEU A 145 -12.09 -2.44 -15.47
N GLY A 146 -11.96 -1.15 -15.76
CA GLY A 146 -12.67 -0.51 -16.88
C GLY A 146 -11.83 -0.30 -18.12
N MET A 147 -10.51 -0.22 -17.99
CA MET A 147 -9.59 0.23 -19.05
C MET A 147 -10.06 1.53 -19.72
N ASP A 148 -10.72 2.40 -18.94
CA ASP A 148 -11.23 3.69 -19.40
C ASP A 148 -10.09 4.70 -19.59
N PRO A 149 -10.04 5.44 -20.71
CA PRO A 149 -9.01 6.45 -20.97
C PRO A 149 -8.93 7.55 -19.89
N ARG A 150 -10.06 7.92 -19.29
CA ARG A 150 -10.13 8.92 -18.21
C ARG A 150 -9.48 8.38 -16.93
N ALA A 151 -9.81 7.12 -16.57
CA ALA A 151 -9.18 6.44 -15.44
C ALA A 151 -7.68 6.23 -15.68
N ARG A 152 -7.27 5.96 -16.92
CA ARG A 152 -5.85 5.93 -17.32
C ARG A 152 -5.15 7.25 -17.06
N THR A 153 -5.75 8.36 -17.49
CA THR A 153 -5.20 9.71 -17.30
C THR A 153 -5.01 10.02 -15.82
N ILE A 154 -6.01 9.72 -14.98
CA ILE A 154 -5.91 9.93 -13.52
C ILE A 154 -4.83 9.03 -12.92
N THR A 155 -4.77 7.76 -13.32
CA THR A 155 -3.84 6.78 -12.76
C THR A 155 -2.39 7.10 -13.10
N LEU A 156 -2.09 7.28 -14.38
CA LEU A 156 -0.73 7.60 -14.83
C LEU A 156 -0.30 9.00 -14.38
N GLY A 157 -1.21 10.00 -14.47
CA GLY A 157 -0.93 11.35 -14.01
C GLY A 157 -0.69 11.42 -12.50
N THR A 158 -1.42 10.65 -11.68
CA THR A 158 -1.13 10.57 -10.23
C THR A 158 0.22 9.91 -9.97
N ALA A 159 0.58 8.89 -10.76
CA ALA A 159 1.88 8.24 -10.67
C ALA A 159 3.04 9.16 -11.13
N ASP A 160 2.82 10.01 -12.13
CA ASP A 160 3.80 11.05 -12.53
C ASP A 160 4.05 12.05 -11.39
N LEU A 161 3.04 12.29 -10.55
CA LEU A 161 3.09 13.19 -9.41
C LEU A 161 3.53 12.53 -8.10
N ALA A 162 3.75 11.22 -8.09
CA ALA A 162 4.26 10.50 -6.91
C ALA A 162 5.63 11.05 -6.45
N GLY A 163 6.38 11.66 -7.35
CA GLY A 163 7.62 12.35 -7.10
C GLY A 163 7.53 13.61 -6.24
N SER A 164 6.32 14.13 -5.96
CA SER A 164 6.10 15.40 -5.26
C SER A 164 6.30 15.35 -3.74
N TRP A 165 6.43 14.16 -3.16
CA TRP A 165 6.73 13.99 -1.73
C TRP A 165 8.24 13.89 -1.50
N SER A 166 8.71 14.45 -0.38
CA SER A 166 10.14 14.52 -0.02
C SER A 166 10.67 13.19 0.52
N ILE A 167 10.66 12.13 -0.32
CA ILE A 167 11.11 10.77 0.02
C ILE A 167 12.12 10.20 -0.98
N HIS A 168 12.50 10.96 -1.97
CA HIS A 168 13.30 10.52 -3.12
C HIS A 168 14.80 10.73 -2.86
N TYR A 169 15.41 9.85 -2.09
CA TYR A 169 16.83 9.90 -1.76
C TYR A 169 17.63 9.14 -2.82
N ARG A 170 18.42 9.88 -3.61
CA ARG A 170 19.27 9.33 -4.67
C ARG A 170 20.74 9.37 -4.28
N ASP A 171 21.44 8.27 -4.45
CA ASP A 171 22.89 8.20 -4.28
C ASP A 171 23.58 8.77 -5.52
N LYS A 172 24.42 9.79 -5.34
CA LYS A 172 25.17 10.47 -6.41
C LYS A 172 26.22 9.55 -7.06
N GLY A 173 26.79 8.61 -6.28
CA GLY A 173 27.82 7.68 -6.75
C GLY A 173 27.28 6.62 -7.69
N THR A 174 26.10 6.08 -7.38
CA THR A 174 25.46 5.01 -8.18
C THR A 174 24.41 5.55 -9.16
N GLY A 175 23.86 6.74 -8.87
CA GLY A 175 22.71 7.29 -9.60
C GLY A 175 21.39 6.57 -9.30
N LEU A 176 21.34 5.69 -8.33
CA LEU A 176 20.19 4.87 -7.93
C LEU A 176 19.54 5.40 -6.63
N PRO A 177 18.30 5.02 -6.31
CA PRO A 177 17.78 5.15 -4.97
C PRO A 177 18.74 4.58 -3.92
N VAL A 178 18.89 5.27 -2.79
CA VAL A 178 19.80 4.85 -1.69
C VAL A 178 19.41 3.48 -1.17
N SER A 179 20.39 2.61 -0.91
CA SER A 179 20.17 1.22 -0.50
C SER A 179 20.53 1.00 0.97
N LEU A 180 19.69 0.27 1.73
CA LEU A 180 20.02 -0.18 3.10
C LEU A 180 21.12 -1.25 3.13
N LEU A 181 21.41 -1.91 2.01
CA LEU A 181 22.53 -2.83 1.95
C LEU A 181 23.87 -2.08 1.97
N ASP A 182 23.88 -0.87 1.38
CA ASP A 182 25.06 0.00 1.31
C ASP A 182 25.15 0.95 2.50
N TYR A 183 24.00 1.43 3.01
CA TYR A 183 23.90 2.40 4.11
C TYR A 183 22.95 1.89 5.22
N PRO A 184 23.35 0.86 5.99
CA PRO A 184 22.47 0.19 6.95
C PRO A 184 22.06 1.05 8.15
N TYR A 185 22.76 2.14 8.42
CA TYR A 185 22.50 3.05 9.53
C TYR A 185 21.79 4.35 9.12
N MET A 186 21.50 4.56 7.83
CA MET A 186 20.75 5.74 7.42
C MET A 186 19.32 5.71 7.93
N THR A 187 18.75 6.89 8.19
CA THR A 187 17.34 7.03 8.58
C THR A 187 16.86 8.46 8.37
N VAL A 188 15.55 8.63 8.16
CA VAL A 188 14.85 9.92 8.16
C VAL A 188 14.18 10.22 9.50
N VAL A 189 14.33 9.32 10.49
CA VAL A 189 13.79 9.46 11.86
C VAL A 189 14.88 9.14 12.89
N GLY A 190 14.71 9.58 14.12
CA GLY A 190 15.66 9.29 15.19
C GLY A 190 16.73 10.38 15.35
N SER A 191 17.79 10.03 16.10
CA SER A 191 18.88 10.96 16.44
C SER A 191 20.10 10.72 15.54
N ALA A 192 20.98 11.73 15.48
CA ALA A 192 22.25 11.59 14.76
C ALA A 192 23.14 10.46 15.29
N SER A 193 23.02 10.07 16.58
CA SER A 193 23.74 8.95 17.15
C SER A 193 23.37 7.60 16.54
N ASP A 194 22.10 7.44 16.12
CA ASP A 194 21.60 6.20 15.54
C ASP A 194 22.20 5.90 14.16
N THR A 195 22.77 6.91 13.50
CA THR A 195 23.32 6.81 12.14
C THR A 195 24.81 6.42 12.09
N LEU A 196 25.48 6.26 13.23
CA LEU A 196 26.89 5.88 13.27
C LEU A 196 27.07 4.42 12.84
N ASN A 197 27.70 4.20 11.70
CA ASN A 197 28.08 2.86 11.25
C ASN A 197 29.41 2.44 11.92
N PRO A 198 29.41 1.46 12.84
CA PRO A 198 30.60 1.05 13.57
C PRO A 198 31.65 0.39 12.67
N ALA A 199 31.26 -0.18 11.53
CA ALA A 199 32.21 -0.82 10.62
C ALA A 199 33.06 0.19 9.84
N THR A 200 32.52 1.37 9.59
CA THR A 200 33.20 2.44 8.81
C THR A 200 33.65 3.62 9.68
N GLY A 201 33.14 3.72 10.91
CA GLY A 201 33.34 4.88 11.79
C GLY A 201 32.66 6.15 11.30
N ARG A 202 31.81 6.07 10.28
CA ARG A 202 31.15 7.23 9.66
C ARG A 202 29.66 7.27 10.02
N ARG A 203 29.09 8.48 10.02
CA ARG A 203 27.66 8.68 10.13
C ARG A 203 27.02 8.60 8.75
N GLU A 204 25.93 7.84 8.63
CA GLU A 204 25.09 7.72 7.43
C GLU A 204 23.90 8.68 7.49
N GLN A 205 24.06 9.77 8.19
CA GLN A 205 23.03 10.81 8.35
C GLN A 205 22.92 11.64 7.10
N PHE A 206 21.69 11.94 6.69
CA PHE A 206 21.43 12.95 5.67
C PHE A 206 21.74 14.35 6.22
N PRO A 207 22.28 15.27 5.38
CA PRO A 207 22.52 16.65 5.78
C PRO A 207 21.24 17.32 6.29
N ALA A 208 21.36 18.15 7.30
CA ALA A 208 20.26 18.98 7.77
C ALA A 208 19.96 20.07 6.73
N CYS A 209 18.71 20.52 6.68
CA CYS A 209 18.32 21.62 5.81
C CYS A 209 19.11 22.88 6.12
N ALA A 210 19.48 23.65 5.07
CA ALA A 210 20.32 24.85 5.13
C ALA A 210 19.85 25.88 6.16
N ALA A 211 18.53 25.99 6.37
CA ALA A 211 17.93 26.84 7.38
C ALA A 211 16.58 26.25 7.85
N LYS A 212 16.08 26.71 8.99
CA LYS A 212 14.75 26.36 9.49
C LYS A 212 13.69 26.71 8.43
N GLY A 213 12.93 25.70 7.99
CA GLY A 213 11.91 25.86 6.95
C GLY A 213 12.39 25.76 5.51
N ALA A 214 13.69 25.71 5.25
CA ALA A 214 14.23 25.62 3.90
C ALA A 214 13.76 24.39 3.10
N CYS A 215 13.40 23.30 3.79
CA CYS A 215 12.84 22.09 3.19
C CYS A 215 11.35 21.91 3.49
N ALA A 216 10.64 22.94 3.93
CA ALA A 216 9.22 22.82 4.27
C ALA A 216 8.38 22.46 3.03
N THR A 217 7.50 21.48 3.17
CA THR A 217 6.59 21.06 2.10
C THR A 217 5.18 20.82 2.65
N PRO A 218 4.14 21.19 1.88
CA PRO A 218 2.77 20.83 2.24
C PRO A 218 2.46 19.35 1.97
N ASN A 219 3.31 18.66 1.21
CA ASN A 219 3.14 17.25 0.83
C ASN A 219 3.74 16.35 1.91
N ARG A 220 2.96 16.06 2.94
CA ARG A 220 3.39 15.25 4.07
C ARG A 220 3.27 13.77 3.75
N HIS A 221 4.39 13.07 3.74
CA HIS A 221 4.43 11.62 3.54
C HIS A 221 4.19 10.86 4.85
N ASP A 222 3.78 9.59 4.73
CA ASP A 222 3.60 8.69 5.87
C ASP A 222 3.60 7.23 5.41
N VAL A 223 4.32 6.38 6.13
CA VAL A 223 4.41 4.93 5.84
C VAL A 223 3.04 4.25 5.97
N SER A 224 2.24 4.68 6.95
CA SER A 224 0.95 4.07 7.26
C SER A 224 -0.17 4.42 6.28
N HIS A 225 0.03 5.39 5.39
CA HIS A 225 -1.03 5.91 4.53
C HIS A 225 -0.61 6.08 3.07
N GLN A 226 0.51 5.50 2.65
CA GLN A 226 0.98 5.64 1.28
C GLN A 226 0.12 4.83 0.28
N PRO A 227 -0.27 5.43 -0.84
CA PRO A 227 -0.86 4.70 -1.97
C PRO A 227 0.16 3.79 -2.68
N ALA A 228 -0.32 2.78 -3.41
CA ALA A 228 0.46 2.07 -4.43
C ALA A 228 0.49 2.91 -5.71
N PHE A 229 1.38 3.93 -5.76
CA PHE A 229 1.39 4.89 -6.86
C PHE A 229 1.80 4.29 -8.21
N ALA A 230 2.85 3.47 -8.23
CA ALA A 230 3.64 3.24 -9.43
C ALA A 230 3.66 1.78 -9.90
N TYR A 231 3.21 0.82 -9.09
CA TYR A 231 3.23 -0.59 -9.44
C TYR A 231 2.38 -0.91 -10.68
N LEU A 232 1.07 -0.60 -10.65
CA LEU A 232 0.20 -0.82 -11.80
C LEU A 232 0.63 0.03 -13.02
N PRO A 233 0.98 1.32 -12.89
CA PRO A 233 1.54 2.09 -14.00
C PRO A 233 2.76 1.44 -14.65
N TYR A 234 3.73 0.93 -13.88
CA TYR A 234 4.86 0.23 -14.45
C TYR A 234 4.47 -1.10 -15.12
N LEU A 235 3.63 -1.90 -14.46
CA LEU A 235 3.15 -3.18 -15.00
C LEU A 235 2.49 -3.02 -16.38
N LEU A 236 1.72 -1.94 -16.58
CA LEU A 236 0.98 -1.71 -17.82
C LEU A 236 1.77 -0.96 -18.91
N THR A 237 2.84 -0.24 -18.55
CA THR A 237 3.55 0.63 -19.51
C THR A 237 5.02 0.26 -19.71
N GLY A 238 5.64 -0.42 -18.76
CA GLY A 238 7.09 -0.67 -18.75
C GLY A 238 7.92 0.62 -18.65
N ASP A 239 7.31 1.75 -18.23
CA ASP A 239 8.00 3.02 -18.18
C ASP A 239 8.93 3.09 -16.96
N HIS A 240 10.22 3.28 -17.21
CA HIS A 240 11.27 3.28 -16.19
C HIS A 240 11.03 4.30 -15.06
N TYR A 241 10.38 5.42 -15.34
CA TYR A 241 10.03 6.39 -14.31
C TYR A 241 9.20 5.78 -13.19
N TYR A 242 8.19 4.98 -13.55
CA TYR A 242 7.33 4.30 -12.57
C TYR A 242 8.07 3.20 -11.79
N LEU A 243 9.04 2.52 -12.43
CA LEU A 243 9.90 1.59 -11.71
C LEU A 243 10.72 2.31 -10.63
N GLU A 244 11.35 3.43 -10.97
CA GLU A 244 12.10 4.22 -9.98
C GLU A 244 11.18 4.77 -8.88
N GLU A 245 9.95 5.23 -9.21
CA GLU A 245 8.98 5.66 -8.19
C GLU A 245 8.67 4.53 -7.20
N LEU A 246 8.36 3.34 -7.71
CA LEU A 246 8.12 2.17 -6.85
C LEU A 246 9.33 1.88 -5.95
N GLN A 247 10.55 1.96 -6.51
CA GLN A 247 11.79 1.71 -5.78
C GLN A 247 12.03 2.78 -4.69
N PHE A 248 11.78 4.06 -4.96
CA PHE A 248 11.91 5.12 -3.97
C PHE A 248 10.93 4.92 -2.80
N TRP A 249 9.66 4.62 -3.09
CA TRP A 249 8.66 4.38 -2.05
C TRP A 249 8.97 3.13 -1.23
N ALA A 250 9.45 2.04 -1.85
CA ALA A 250 9.87 0.84 -1.15
C ALA A 250 11.09 1.10 -0.23
N MET A 251 12.07 1.88 -0.71
CA MET A 251 13.22 2.30 0.09
C MET A 251 12.80 3.16 1.27
N TYR A 252 11.98 4.19 1.04
CA TYR A 252 11.47 5.08 2.08
C TYR A 252 10.85 4.28 3.23
N ASN A 253 10.01 3.29 2.94
CA ASN A 253 9.40 2.44 3.95
C ASN A 253 10.43 1.71 4.81
N ALA A 254 11.50 1.25 4.19
CA ALA A 254 12.54 0.50 4.87
C ALA A 254 13.40 1.37 5.79
N PHE A 255 13.64 2.65 5.44
CA PHE A 255 14.47 3.52 6.27
C PHE A 255 13.72 4.61 7.05
N ALA A 256 12.39 4.64 6.99
CA ALA A 256 11.57 5.53 7.82
C ALA A 256 11.39 5.01 9.27
N SER A 257 12.35 4.26 9.78
CA SER A 257 12.39 3.79 11.16
C SER A 257 13.81 3.88 11.73
N ASN A 258 13.94 3.79 13.07
CA ASN A 258 15.26 3.76 13.72
C ASN A 258 16.06 2.55 13.25
N PRO A 259 17.35 2.71 12.89
CA PRO A 259 18.22 1.63 12.40
C PRO A 259 18.26 0.39 13.30
N GLY A 260 18.38 0.58 14.62
CA GLY A 260 18.39 -0.54 15.57
C GLY A 260 17.08 -1.32 15.59
N TYR A 261 15.93 -0.64 15.54
CA TYR A 261 14.61 -1.30 15.58
C TYR A 261 14.31 -2.12 14.32
N ARG A 262 14.78 -1.68 13.15
CA ARG A 262 14.66 -2.41 11.90
C ARG A 262 15.77 -3.44 11.67
N GLU A 263 16.69 -3.61 12.63
CA GLU A 263 17.87 -4.48 12.54
C GLU A 263 18.78 -4.11 11.34
N HIS A 264 19.03 -2.80 11.19
CA HIS A 264 19.95 -2.19 10.24
C HIS A 264 19.60 -2.57 8.78
N ARG A 265 20.49 -3.34 8.12
CA ARG A 265 20.32 -3.74 6.72
C ARG A 265 19.16 -4.70 6.46
N LYS A 266 18.61 -5.35 7.49
CA LYS A 266 17.44 -6.21 7.33
C LYS A 266 16.19 -5.42 6.96
N GLY A 267 16.14 -4.12 7.30
CA GLY A 267 15.01 -3.25 6.91
C GLY A 267 13.66 -3.73 7.42
N LEU A 268 13.62 -4.28 8.67
CA LEU A 268 12.40 -4.86 9.22
C LEU A 268 11.33 -3.80 9.43
N LEU A 269 10.12 -4.09 8.98
CA LEU A 269 8.94 -3.22 9.08
C LEU A 269 8.23 -3.34 10.44
N LYS A 270 8.63 -4.30 11.27
CA LYS A 270 8.03 -4.64 12.58
C LYS A 270 7.87 -3.47 13.56
N PRO A 271 8.65 -2.37 13.51
CA PRO A 271 8.48 -1.25 14.44
C PRO A 271 7.23 -0.41 14.17
N GLU A 272 6.71 -0.44 12.94
CA GLU A 272 5.61 0.43 12.50
C GLU A 272 4.24 0.01 13.04
N GLN A 273 3.25 0.92 12.89
CA GLN A 273 1.84 0.56 13.04
C GLN A 273 1.51 -0.59 12.08
N VAL A 274 0.53 -1.43 12.43
CA VAL A 274 0.17 -2.61 11.60
C VAL A 274 -0.17 -2.23 10.17
N ARG A 275 -0.88 -1.11 9.93
CA ARG A 275 -1.14 -0.61 8.58
C ARG A 275 0.13 -0.12 7.87
N GLY A 276 1.11 0.42 8.61
CA GLY A 276 2.43 0.78 8.05
C GLY A 276 3.21 -0.46 7.65
N GLN A 277 3.19 -1.51 8.49
CA GLN A 277 3.74 -2.81 8.16
C GLN A 277 3.07 -3.40 6.91
N ALA A 278 1.74 -3.27 6.78
CA ALA A 278 0.96 -3.74 5.63
C ALA A 278 1.39 -3.06 4.32
N TRP A 279 1.37 -1.74 4.29
CA TRP A 279 1.68 -1.00 3.06
C TRP A 279 3.16 -0.99 2.71
N GLY A 280 4.02 -1.07 3.73
CA GLY A 280 5.45 -1.30 3.56
C GLY A 280 5.72 -2.67 2.91
N LEU A 281 5.09 -3.74 3.42
CA LEU A 281 5.24 -5.09 2.89
C LEU A 281 4.68 -5.22 1.46
N ARG A 282 3.50 -4.64 1.17
CA ARG A 282 2.94 -4.56 -0.18
C ARG A 282 3.95 -3.94 -1.15
N THR A 283 4.42 -2.73 -0.85
CA THR A 283 5.29 -1.97 -1.76
C THR A 283 6.65 -2.64 -1.93
N LEU A 284 7.20 -3.22 -0.86
CA LEU A 284 8.44 -3.99 -0.90
C LEU A 284 8.29 -5.27 -1.73
N GLY A 285 7.18 -5.99 -1.55
CA GLY A 285 6.87 -7.19 -2.35
C GLY A 285 6.70 -6.88 -3.84
N GLU A 286 5.99 -5.80 -4.16
CA GLU A 286 5.83 -5.31 -5.53
C GLU A 286 7.19 -4.93 -6.16
N ALA A 287 8.05 -4.22 -5.43
CA ALA A 287 9.39 -3.86 -5.88
C ALA A 287 10.29 -5.10 -6.08
N ALA A 288 10.26 -6.05 -5.14
CA ALA A 288 11.00 -7.30 -5.24
C ALA A 288 10.54 -8.16 -6.44
N TYR A 289 9.24 -8.18 -6.71
CA TYR A 289 8.65 -8.93 -7.83
C TYR A 289 9.01 -8.32 -9.19
N ILE A 290 8.72 -7.03 -9.39
CA ILE A 290 8.69 -6.44 -10.72
C ILE A 290 10.03 -5.80 -11.17
N THR A 291 10.93 -5.51 -10.23
CA THR A 291 12.28 -5.02 -10.59
C THR A 291 12.97 -6.07 -11.45
N PRO A 292 13.48 -5.70 -12.66
CA PRO A 292 14.15 -6.65 -13.55
C PRO A 292 15.34 -7.34 -12.89
N ASP A 293 15.56 -8.62 -13.23
CA ASP A 293 16.61 -9.44 -12.58
C ASP A 293 18.02 -8.87 -12.73
N ALA A 294 18.31 -8.23 -13.87
CA ALA A 294 19.59 -7.56 -14.12
C ALA A 294 19.71 -6.18 -13.43
N HIS A 295 18.67 -5.69 -12.78
CA HIS A 295 18.70 -4.38 -12.13
C HIS A 295 19.51 -4.42 -10.83
N PRO A 296 20.43 -3.47 -10.57
CA PRO A 296 21.29 -3.49 -9.39
C PRO A 296 20.54 -3.57 -8.06
N LEU A 297 19.32 -2.98 -7.96
CA LEU A 297 18.51 -3.01 -6.74
C LEU A 297 17.64 -4.27 -6.59
N LYS A 298 17.61 -5.18 -7.55
CA LYS A 298 16.83 -6.43 -7.44
C LYS A 298 17.18 -7.20 -6.17
N ARG A 299 18.47 -7.43 -5.97
CA ARG A 299 18.98 -8.11 -4.79
C ARG A 299 18.59 -7.40 -3.49
N HIS A 300 18.66 -6.06 -3.47
CA HIS A 300 18.27 -5.26 -2.30
C HIS A 300 16.83 -5.56 -1.87
N PHE A 301 15.85 -5.49 -2.79
CA PHE A 301 14.45 -5.72 -2.46
C PHE A 301 14.18 -7.16 -2.05
N LEU A 302 14.81 -8.14 -2.71
CA LEU A 302 14.68 -9.56 -2.36
C LEU A 302 15.22 -9.84 -0.95
N GLU A 303 16.41 -9.35 -0.59
CA GLU A 303 17.02 -9.58 0.72
C GLU A 303 16.20 -8.94 1.85
N ILE A 304 15.68 -7.73 1.65
CA ILE A 304 14.87 -7.06 2.67
C ILE A 304 13.51 -7.74 2.81
N LEU A 305 12.85 -8.11 1.71
CA LEU A 305 11.59 -8.85 1.75
C LEU A 305 11.76 -10.18 2.47
N ASP A 306 12.82 -10.92 2.12
CA ASP A 306 13.13 -12.21 2.73
C ASP A 306 13.38 -12.08 4.25
N SER A 307 14.16 -11.08 4.66
CA SER A 307 14.40 -10.77 6.07
C SER A 307 13.10 -10.47 6.84
N ASN A 308 12.17 -9.73 6.23
CA ASN A 308 10.87 -9.44 6.84
C ASN A 308 10.02 -10.70 6.98
N LEU A 309 9.88 -11.48 5.92
CA LEU A 309 9.10 -12.71 5.93
C LEU A 309 9.69 -13.74 6.91
N ASP A 310 11.01 -13.88 6.98
CA ASP A 310 11.68 -14.72 7.97
C ASP A 310 11.39 -14.27 9.40
N TRP A 311 11.45 -12.96 9.64
CA TRP A 311 11.14 -12.43 10.96
C TRP A 311 9.70 -12.73 11.39
N TYR A 312 8.70 -12.49 10.49
CA TYR A 312 7.30 -12.80 10.81
C TYR A 312 7.08 -14.30 11.00
N ASN A 313 7.64 -15.14 10.13
CA ASN A 313 7.47 -16.58 10.26
C ASN A 313 8.12 -17.12 11.53
N ALA A 314 9.31 -16.67 11.89
CA ALA A 314 9.98 -17.08 13.13
C ALA A 314 9.22 -16.64 14.39
N ASN A 315 8.57 -15.48 14.37
CA ASN A 315 7.85 -14.95 15.54
C ASN A 315 6.41 -15.46 15.64
N TYR A 316 5.80 -15.87 14.52
CA TYR A 316 4.38 -16.23 14.47
C TYR A 316 4.16 -17.64 13.90
N THR A 317 4.41 -17.87 12.62
CA THR A 317 4.04 -19.13 11.95
C THR A 317 4.74 -20.35 12.55
N HIS A 318 6.03 -20.24 12.83
CA HIS A 318 6.87 -21.32 13.36
C HIS A 318 7.07 -21.23 14.88
N ASN A 319 6.41 -20.30 15.54
CA ASN A 319 6.50 -20.13 16.98
C ASN A 319 5.34 -20.85 17.70
N PRO A 320 5.60 -21.94 18.44
CA PRO A 320 4.54 -22.67 19.15
C PRO A 320 3.89 -21.85 20.28
N LYS A 321 4.49 -20.71 20.66
CA LYS A 321 3.92 -19.77 21.64
C LYS A 321 3.18 -18.60 20.96
N ALA A 322 3.06 -18.58 19.65
CA ALA A 322 2.23 -17.60 18.96
C ALA A 322 0.76 -17.71 19.39
N ASN A 323 0.08 -16.57 19.41
CA ASN A 323 -1.32 -16.55 19.84
C ASN A 323 -2.24 -17.28 18.84
N ALA A 324 -3.25 -17.96 19.37
CA ALA A 324 -4.22 -18.71 18.55
C ALA A 324 -5.19 -17.81 17.76
N LEU A 325 -5.27 -16.52 18.09
CA LEU A 325 -6.12 -15.58 17.36
C LEU A 325 -5.55 -15.22 15.98
N GLY A 326 -4.27 -15.43 15.73
CA GLY A 326 -3.64 -15.01 14.48
C GLY A 326 -3.42 -13.48 14.40
N VAL A 327 -3.24 -12.78 15.53
CA VAL A 327 -3.03 -11.33 15.57
C VAL A 327 -1.56 -10.96 15.76
N LEU A 328 -1.13 -9.88 15.11
CA LEU A 328 0.18 -9.30 15.40
C LEU A 328 0.19 -8.67 16.79
N VAL A 329 1.34 -8.78 17.47
CA VAL A 329 1.55 -8.18 18.81
C VAL A 329 2.80 -7.33 18.90
N ASN A 330 3.56 -7.22 17.81
CA ASN A 330 4.79 -6.43 17.71
C ASN A 330 4.51 -4.94 17.42
N GLY A 331 5.49 -4.11 17.65
CA GLY A 331 5.44 -2.69 17.36
C GLY A 331 4.25 -2.01 18.04
N TYR A 332 3.45 -1.33 17.23
CA TYR A 332 2.24 -0.62 17.67
C TYR A 332 0.94 -1.41 17.40
N ALA A 333 0.99 -2.75 17.37
CA ALA A 333 -0.18 -3.56 17.07
C ALA A 333 -1.26 -3.49 18.15
N VAL A 334 -0.87 -3.67 19.44
CA VAL A 334 -1.80 -3.71 20.58
C VAL A 334 -1.68 -2.42 21.41
N VAL A 335 -2.18 -1.32 20.87
CA VAL A 335 -2.07 0.01 21.51
C VAL A 335 -3.40 0.59 21.98
N TYR A 336 -4.51 0.06 21.52
CA TYR A 336 -5.85 0.51 21.86
C TYR A 336 -6.24 0.09 23.30
N ALA A 337 -7.24 0.77 23.86
CA ALA A 337 -7.77 0.48 25.18
C ALA A 337 -6.68 0.28 26.26
N ARG A 338 -5.70 1.19 26.33
CA ARG A 338 -4.54 1.11 27.27
C ARG A 338 -3.69 -0.15 27.05
N LYS A 339 -3.35 -0.43 25.80
CA LYS A 339 -2.56 -1.61 25.36
C LYS A 339 -3.25 -2.96 25.61
N ARG A 340 -4.58 -2.99 25.66
CA ARG A 340 -5.36 -4.24 25.74
C ARG A 340 -5.95 -4.65 24.40
N GLY A 341 -6.09 -3.71 23.47
CA GLY A 341 -6.78 -3.90 22.20
C GLY A 341 -5.96 -3.53 20.97
N LEU A 342 -6.42 -4.00 19.84
CA LEU A 342 -5.92 -3.71 18.51
C LEU A 342 -7.04 -3.16 17.60
N ALA A 343 -6.67 -2.66 16.44
CA ALA A 343 -7.59 -2.27 15.37
C ALA A 343 -7.74 -3.41 14.37
N PRO A 344 -8.86 -4.14 14.33
CA PRO A 344 -9.06 -5.26 13.40
C PRO A 344 -8.86 -4.86 11.93
N TRP A 345 -9.29 -3.67 11.53
CA TRP A 345 -9.14 -3.16 10.18
C TRP A 345 -7.67 -2.94 9.75
N GLN A 346 -6.76 -2.58 10.68
CA GLN A 346 -5.33 -2.53 10.37
C GLN A 346 -4.74 -3.93 10.17
N ASP A 347 -5.20 -4.87 10.96
CA ASP A 347 -4.81 -6.27 10.88
C ASP A 347 -5.32 -6.92 9.58
N ASP A 348 -6.51 -6.53 9.12
CA ASP A 348 -7.05 -6.92 7.81
C ASP A 348 -6.22 -6.37 6.65
N PHE A 349 -5.71 -5.13 6.74
CA PHE A 349 -4.76 -4.59 5.77
C PHE A 349 -3.48 -5.41 5.70
N PHE A 350 -2.93 -5.80 6.85
CA PHE A 350 -1.73 -6.64 6.89
C PHE A 350 -2.00 -8.01 6.27
N THR A 351 -3.12 -8.65 6.60
CA THR A 351 -3.54 -9.92 6.01
C THR A 351 -3.64 -9.82 4.49
N SER A 352 -4.24 -8.74 3.99
CA SER A 352 -4.40 -8.48 2.56
C SER A 352 -3.04 -8.27 1.87
N ALA A 353 -2.13 -7.52 2.49
CA ALA A 353 -0.78 -7.29 1.97
C ALA A 353 0.03 -8.60 1.89
N VAL A 354 -0.01 -9.43 2.94
CA VAL A 354 0.61 -10.76 2.94
C VAL A 354 0.01 -11.64 1.83
N GLY A 355 -1.32 -11.60 1.66
CA GLY A 355 -2.01 -12.32 0.59
C GLY A 355 -1.54 -11.89 -0.80
N HIS A 356 -1.40 -10.58 -1.04
CA HIS A 356 -0.87 -10.08 -2.30
C HIS A 356 0.58 -10.53 -2.55
N VAL A 357 1.44 -10.42 -1.54
CA VAL A 357 2.85 -10.88 -1.66
C VAL A 357 2.92 -12.40 -1.89
N ALA A 358 2.02 -13.19 -1.30
CA ALA A 358 1.91 -14.61 -1.59
C ALA A 358 1.46 -14.90 -3.03
N ASP A 359 0.53 -14.09 -3.56
CA ASP A 359 0.10 -14.16 -4.97
C ASP A 359 1.25 -13.84 -5.95
N LEU A 360 2.13 -12.91 -5.58
CA LEU A 360 3.34 -12.60 -6.36
C LEU A 360 4.39 -13.73 -6.38
N GLY A 361 4.12 -14.86 -5.71
CA GLY A 361 4.95 -16.07 -5.78
C GLY A 361 5.91 -16.27 -4.60
N PHE A 362 5.91 -15.40 -3.60
CA PHE A 362 6.79 -15.52 -2.43
C PHE A 362 6.29 -16.58 -1.45
N GLY A 363 6.92 -17.76 -1.42
CA GLY A 363 6.48 -18.92 -0.63
C GLY A 363 6.39 -18.65 0.87
N LYS A 364 7.36 -17.95 1.45
CA LYS A 364 7.36 -17.55 2.87
C LYS A 364 6.15 -16.67 3.24
N ALA A 365 5.67 -15.85 2.31
CA ALA A 365 4.44 -15.06 2.51
C ALA A 365 3.19 -15.97 2.54
N ARG A 366 3.17 -17.06 1.75
CA ARG A 366 2.08 -18.05 1.78
C ARG A 366 2.03 -18.81 3.10
N GLU A 367 3.16 -19.11 3.71
CA GLU A 367 3.25 -19.71 5.04
C GLU A 367 2.67 -18.76 6.10
N LEU A 368 3.12 -17.51 6.11
CA LEU A 368 2.61 -16.48 7.00
C LEU A 368 1.10 -16.25 6.82
N LEU A 369 0.62 -16.25 5.58
CA LEU A 369 -0.79 -16.05 5.26
C LEU A 369 -1.67 -17.12 5.91
N ARG A 370 -1.28 -18.40 5.87
CA ARG A 370 -2.04 -19.51 6.47
C ARG A 370 -2.28 -19.30 7.97
N TRP A 371 -1.29 -18.77 8.68
CA TRP A 371 -1.44 -18.41 10.08
C TRP A 371 -2.31 -17.15 10.24
N LYS A 372 -2.04 -16.14 9.42
CA LYS A 372 -2.62 -14.81 9.58
C LYS A 372 -4.12 -14.74 9.32
N VAL A 373 -4.62 -15.52 8.37
CA VAL A 373 -6.07 -15.57 8.04
C VAL A 373 -6.95 -16.16 9.13
N ALA A 374 -6.37 -16.72 10.20
CA ALA A 374 -7.15 -17.21 11.34
C ALA A 374 -7.99 -16.09 11.96
N PHE A 375 -7.46 -14.87 12.07
CA PHE A 375 -8.15 -13.77 12.74
C PHE A 375 -9.42 -13.29 12.00
N PRO A 376 -9.40 -12.93 10.72
CA PRO A 376 -10.62 -12.57 10.02
C PRO A 376 -11.64 -13.73 9.96
N VAL A 377 -11.19 -14.97 9.81
CA VAL A 377 -12.10 -16.14 9.79
C VAL A 377 -12.77 -16.34 11.13
N GLN A 378 -12.03 -16.31 12.23
CA GLN A 378 -12.58 -16.47 13.58
C GLN A 378 -13.59 -15.37 13.93
N ARG A 379 -13.38 -14.15 13.49
CA ARG A 379 -14.35 -13.05 13.70
C ARG A 379 -15.68 -13.28 12.98
N MET A 380 -15.72 -14.11 11.94
CA MET A 380 -16.93 -14.43 11.19
C MET A 380 -17.65 -15.69 11.70
N ILE A 381 -16.90 -16.74 12.04
CA ILE A 381 -17.45 -18.08 12.30
C ILE A 381 -16.88 -18.76 13.54
N GLY A 382 -16.05 -18.09 14.33
CA GLY A 382 -15.47 -18.67 15.55
C GLY A 382 -16.48 -18.77 16.69
N ASP A 383 -16.28 -19.73 17.56
CA ASP A 383 -17.15 -19.95 18.72
C ASP A 383 -17.11 -18.73 19.65
N GLY A 384 -18.30 -18.23 20.01
CA GLY A 384 -18.47 -17.03 20.81
C GLY A 384 -18.20 -15.70 20.05
N ALA A 385 -17.95 -15.74 18.76
CA ALA A 385 -17.89 -14.55 17.93
C ALA A 385 -19.28 -14.06 17.52
N CYS A 386 -19.44 -12.74 17.39
CA CYS A 386 -20.60 -12.16 16.74
C CYS A 386 -20.20 -11.49 15.43
N TRP A 387 -20.52 -12.11 14.31
CA TRP A 387 -20.15 -11.62 12.99
C TRP A 387 -20.71 -10.23 12.68
N LEU A 388 -21.85 -9.84 13.27
CA LEU A 388 -22.40 -8.48 13.13
C LEU A 388 -21.41 -7.41 13.59
N ASP A 389 -20.59 -7.72 14.60
CA ASP A 389 -19.54 -6.83 15.10
C ASP A 389 -18.12 -7.30 14.72
N GLY A 390 -18.04 -8.18 13.72
CA GLY A 390 -16.76 -8.72 13.22
C GLY A 390 -15.79 -7.67 12.66
N ALA A 391 -16.31 -6.51 12.25
CA ALA A 391 -15.52 -5.39 11.73
C ALA A 391 -15.52 -4.17 12.67
N MET A 392 -15.56 -4.41 13.99
CA MET A 392 -15.49 -3.32 14.99
C MET A 392 -14.23 -2.45 14.86
N TYR A 393 -14.31 -1.21 15.33
CA TYR A 393 -13.17 -0.27 15.28
C TYR A 393 -11.95 -0.75 16.06
N SER A 394 -12.17 -1.25 17.28
CA SER A 394 -11.11 -1.79 18.12
C SER A 394 -11.63 -3.02 18.89
N MET A 395 -10.79 -4.05 19.01
CA MET A 395 -11.10 -5.28 19.71
C MET A 395 -10.09 -5.51 20.83
N MET A 396 -10.58 -5.79 22.04
CA MET A 396 -9.73 -6.21 23.15
C MET A 396 -9.27 -7.66 22.92
N VAL A 397 -7.98 -7.88 23.13
CA VAL A 397 -7.34 -9.19 22.90
C VAL A 397 -6.62 -9.70 24.14
N ARG A 398 -6.66 -8.96 25.24
CA ARG A 398 -6.09 -9.32 26.55
C ARG A 398 -6.65 -8.44 27.67
N ASP A 399 -6.53 -8.91 28.92
CA ASP A 399 -7.12 -8.23 30.11
C ASP A 399 -6.30 -7.00 30.57
N SER A 400 -4.98 -7.03 30.40
CA SER A 400 -4.08 -5.93 30.76
C SER A 400 -2.94 -5.81 29.77
N ALA A 401 -2.15 -4.76 29.86
CA ALA A 401 -0.97 -4.52 29.02
C ALA A 401 0.06 -5.66 29.05
N THR A 402 0.08 -6.43 30.11
CA THR A 402 1.05 -7.51 30.37
C THR A 402 0.44 -8.92 30.35
N SER A 403 -0.90 -9.02 30.29
CA SER A 403 -1.58 -10.31 30.18
C SER A 403 -1.32 -10.98 28.83
N PRO A 404 -1.33 -12.31 28.76
CA PRO A 404 -1.29 -13.05 27.50
C PRO A 404 -2.46 -12.65 26.59
N ILE A 405 -2.31 -12.85 25.31
CA ILE A 405 -3.41 -12.75 24.34
C ILE A 405 -4.43 -13.85 24.65
N TYR A 406 -5.72 -13.55 24.53
CA TYR A 406 -6.80 -14.50 24.76
C TYR A 406 -6.62 -15.78 23.94
N ALA A 407 -7.04 -16.91 24.53
CA ALA A 407 -6.90 -18.21 23.93
C ALA A 407 -7.86 -18.45 22.74
N ASN A 408 -9.00 -17.75 22.71
CA ASN A 408 -10.02 -17.88 21.68
C ASN A 408 -10.72 -16.56 21.38
N ILE A 409 -11.40 -16.51 20.26
CA ILE A 409 -12.08 -15.31 19.76
C ILE A 409 -13.30 -14.92 20.62
N GLY A 410 -13.97 -15.87 21.24
CA GLY A 410 -15.12 -15.61 22.11
C GLY A 410 -14.74 -14.74 23.32
N GLN A 411 -13.56 -14.97 23.92
CA GLN A 411 -13.03 -14.11 24.98
C GLN A 411 -12.81 -12.67 24.48
N ALA A 412 -12.28 -12.52 23.26
CA ALA A 412 -12.07 -11.19 22.68
C ALA A 412 -13.39 -10.46 22.41
N PHE A 413 -14.42 -11.16 21.92
CA PHE A 413 -15.76 -10.59 21.75
C PHE A 413 -16.41 -10.24 23.10
N SER A 414 -16.40 -11.16 24.06
CA SER A 414 -16.96 -10.92 25.40
C SER A 414 -16.33 -9.69 26.07
N ALA A 415 -15.02 -9.48 25.90
CA ALA A 415 -14.32 -8.32 26.43
C ALA A 415 -14.60 -7.01 25.67
N SER A 416 -15.00 -7.10 24.38
CA SER A 416 -15.15 -5.95 23.48
C SER A 416 -16.58 -5.49 23.30
N LEU A 417 -17.54 -6.42 23.34
CA LEU A 417 -18.96 -6.10 23.17
C LEU A 417 -19.48 -5.19 24.29
N PRO A 418 -20.39 -4.26 23.98
CA PRO A 418 -21.11 -3.51 24.98
C PRO A 418 -21.82 -4.45 25.97
N GLU A 419 -21.90 -4.07 27.25
CA GLU A 419 -22.46 -4.93 28.29
C GLU A 419 -23.84 -5.48 27.96
N GLN A 420 -24.73 -4.64 27.42
CA GLN A 420 -26.07 -5.02 26.98
C GLN A 420 -26.14 -5.99 25.81
N ALA A 421 -25.00 -6.25 25.12
CA ALA A 421 -24.93 -7.12 23.95
C ALA A 421 -24.33 -8.51 24.25
N ARG A 422 -23.66 -8.67 25.41
CA ARG A 422 -22.81 -9.86 25.68
C ARG A 422 -23.57 -11.19 25.70
N ASP A 423 -24.78 -11.16 26.18
CA ASP A 423 -25.59 -12.39 26.35
C ASP A 423 -26.67 -12.56 25.27
N LEU A 424 -26.65 -11.68 24.24
CA LEU A 424 -27.62 -11.74 23.16
C LEU A 424 -27.14 -12.69 22.04
N PRO A 425 -28.06 -13.50 21.47
CA PRO A 425 -27.74 -14.26 20.27
C PRO A 425 -27.34 -13.36 19.14
N CYS A 426 -26.20 -13.66 18.45
CA CYS A 426 -25.61 -12.78 17.44
C CYS A 426 -26.58 -12.35 16.33
N ASP A 427 -27.38 -13.28 15.79
CA ASP A 427 -28.29 -13.00 14.67
C ASP A 427 -29.67 -12.45 15.12
N SER A 428 -29.83 -12.11 16.41
CA SER A 428 -31.09 -11.63 16.94
C SER A 428 -31.34 -10.15 16.61
N PRO A 429 -32.60 -9.72 16.45
CA PRO A 429 -32.95 -8.30 16.37
C PRO A 429 -32.49 -7.50 17.60
N ALA A 430 -32.45 -8.12 18.78
CA ALA A 430 -31.97 -7.51 20.01
C ALA A 430 -30.47 -7.17 19.92
N MET A 431 -29.65 -8.08 19.35
CA MET A 431 -28.22 -7.82 19.10
C MET A 431 -28.05 -6.66 18.11
N ALA A 432 -28.77 -6.65 17.00
CA ALA A 432 -28.70 -5.55 16.04
C ALA A 432 -29.07 -4.20 16.69
N ALA A 433 -30.11 -4.18 17.51
CA ALA A 433 -30.51 -2.99 18.26
C ALA A 433 -29.43 -2.54 19.28
N ALA A 434 -28.83 -3.48 20.02
CA ALA A 434 -27.75 -3.21 20.97
C ALA A 434 -26.50 -2.63 20.29
N LEU A 435 -26.18 -3.11 19.08
CA LEU A 435 -25.08 -2.64 18.23
C LEU A 435 -25.45 -1.40 17.39
N LYS A 436 -26.71 -0.94 17.44
CA LYS A 436 -27.22 0.22 16.67
C LYS A 436 -27.08 0.05 15.16
N VAL A 437 -27.33 -1.15 14.66
CA VAL A 437 -27.31 -1.50 13.24
C VAL A 437 -28.65 -2.10 12.81
N LYS A 438 -28.90 -2.22 11.51
CA LYS A 438 -30.05 -2.94 10.96
C LYS A 438 -29.86 -4.46 11.13
N PRO A 439 -30.93 -5.26 11.17
CA PRO A 439 -30.82 -6.71 11.16
C PRO A 439 -29.94 -7.20 9.99
N GLY A 440 -28.96 -8.06 10.29
CA GLY A 440 -27.99 -8.57 9.30
C GLY A 440 -26.95 -7.56 8.79
N GLN A 441 -26.89 -6.37 9.34
CA GLN A 441 -25.88 -5.36 9.01
C GLN A 441 -24.67 -5.51 9.96
N MET A 442 -23.47 -5.47 9.40
CA MET A 442 -22.24 -5.36 10.20
C MET A 442 -22.02 -3.93 10.71
N THR A 443 -21.39 -3.80 11.88
CA THR A 443 -20.88 -2.52 12.38
C THR A 443 -19.76 -1.97 11.48
N GLY A 444 -19.33 -0.75 11.70
CA GLY A 444 -18.15 -0.18 11.06
C GLY A 444 -18.36 0.41 9.67
N TYR A 445 -19.50 1.10 9.43
CA TYR A 445 -19.81 1.77 8.15
C TYR A 445 -19.96 0.77 6.98
N SER A 446 -20.89 -0.17 7.14
CA SER A 446 -21.08 -1.32 6.23
C SER A 446 -21.46 -0.94 4.79
N ASP A 447 -22.03 0.25 4.58
CA ASP A 447 -22.42 0.83 3.30
C ASP A 447 -21.30 1.64 2.61
N ALA A 448 -20.19 1.91 3.31
CA ALA A 448 -19.10 2.71 2.77
C ALA A 448 -18.03 1.84 2.08
N PRO A 449 -17.60 2.18 0.86
CA PRO A 449 -16.50 1.48 0.17
C PRO A 449 -15.16 1.52 0.91
N THR A 450 -15.02 2.39 1.92
CA THR A 450 -13.86 2.55 2.79
C THR A 450 -14.16 2.20 4.25
N GLY A 451 -15.32 1.63 4.53
CA GLY A 451 -15.72 1.16 5.85
C GLY A 451 -14.90 -0.06 6.31
N PHE A 452 -15.00 -0.41 7.60
CA PHE A 452 -14.22 -1.52 8.14
C PHE A 452 -14.61 -2.89 7.55
N PRO A 453 -15.89 -3.17 7.23
CA PRO A 453 -16.23 -4.37 6.46
C PRO A 453 -15.58 -4.40 5.07
N SER A 454 -15.44 -3.26 4.40
CA SER A 454 -14.72 -3.20 3.13
C SER A 454 -13.22 -3.53 3.29
N ASN A 455 -12.60 -3.04 4.36
CA ASN A 455 -11.20 -3.36 4.67
C ASN A 455 -11.01 -4.86 4.98
N MET A 456 -12.01 -5.52 5.57
CA MET A 456 -12.00 -6.95 5.90
C MET A 456 -12.18 -7.84 4.65
N GLN A 457 -12.85 -7.34 3.62
CA GLN A 457 -13.21 -8.14 2.44
C GLN A 457 -12.00 -8.81 1.76
N PRO A 458 -10.89 -8.11 1.44
CA PRO A 458 -9.72 -8.75 0.84
C PRO A 458 -9.10 -9.83 1.74
N ALA A 459 -9.05 -9.60 3.07
CA ALA A 459 -8.51 -10.57 4.01
C ALA A 459 -9.32 -11.88 4.02
N LEU A 460 -10.65 -11.79 3.95
CA LEU A 460 -11.53 -12.95 3.82
C LEU A 460 -11.45 -13.62 2.45
N ALA A 461 -11.25 -12.84 1.38
CA ALA A 461 -11.04 -13.40 0.05
C ALA A 461 -9.79 -14.29 0.02
N TYR A 462 -8.65 -13.79 0.54
CA TYR A 462 -7.44 -14.60 0.67
C TYR A 462 -7.60 -15.79 1.63
N ALA A 463 -8.39 -15.62 2.69
CA ALA A 463 -8.68 -16.73 3.60
C ALA A 463 -9.46 -17.86 2.91
N ALA A 464 -10.42 -17.52 2.05
CA ALA A 464 -11.17 -18.50 1.26
C ALA A 464 -10.27 -19.31 0.31
N ASP A 465 -9.24 -18.65 -0.25
CA ASP A 465 -8.28 -19.28 -1.17
C ASP A 465 -7.30 -20.22 -0.44
N VAL A 466 -6.88 -19.93 0.82
CA VAL A 466 -5.78 -20.66 1.47
C VAL A 466 -6.24 -21.67 2.55
N LEU A 467 -7.44 -21.52 3.12
CA LEU A 467 -7.95 -22.40 4.18
C LEU A 467 -9.01 -23.41 3.68
N GLY A 468 -9.39 -23.33 2.42
CA GLY A 468 -10.46 -24.21 1.90
C GLY A 468 -11.80 -23.93 2.57
N GLU A 469 -12.51 -24.98 3.05
CA GLU A 469 -13.88 -24.83 3.55
C GLU A 469 -14.06 -23.87 4.73
N PRO A 470 -13.21 -23.82 5.76
CA PRO A 470 -13.35 -22.81 6.81
C PRO A 470 -13.30 -21.36 6.28
N GLY A 471 -12.37 -21.07 5.37
CA GLY A 471 -12.28 -19.76 4.74
C GLY A 471 -13.49 -19.45 3.86
N ARG A 472 -13.95 -20.42 3.05
CA ARG A 472 -15.16 -20.27 2.23
C ARG A 472 -16.42 -20.09 3.08
N LYS A 473 -16.55 -20.77 4.22
CA LYS A 473 -17.66 -20.57 5.17
C LYS A 473 -17.68 -19.14 5.71
N ALA A 474 -16.51 -18.63 6.14
CA ALA A 474 -16.39 -17.26 6.63
C ALA A 474 -16.72 -16.24 5.52
N TRP A 475 -16.27 -16.48 4.29
CA TRP A 475 -16.61 -15.66 3.13
C TRP A 475 -18.10 -15.64 2.84
N ARG A 476 -18.77 -16.81 2.83
CA ARG A 476 -20.22 -16.88 2.62
C ARG A 476 -20.99 -16.13 3.71
N GLN A 477 -20.61 -16.30 4.98
CA GLN A 477 -21.20 -15.55 6.09
C GLN A 477 -21.03 -14.03 5.89
N PHE A 478 -19.85 -13.59 5.53
CA PHE A 478 -19.58 -12.19 5.27
C PHE A 478 -20.39 -11.65 4.08
N MET A 479 -20.54 -12.42 3.01
CA MET A 479 -21.31 -12.02 1.83
C MET A 479 -22.83 -12.09 2.03
N ALA A 480 -23.32 -12.76 3.08
CA ALA A 480 -24.73 -12.81 3.43
C ALA A 480 -25.23 -11.55 4.17
N ARG A 481 -24.33 -10.62 4.58
CA ARG A 481 -24.74 -9.40 5.28
C ARG A 481 -25.75 -8.58 4.46
N SER A 482 -26.71 -7.95 5.14
CA SER A 482 -27.85 -7.25 4.52
C SER A 482 -27.45 -5.91 3.89
N VAL A 483 -26.38 -5.26 4.37
CA VAL A 483 -25.87 -3.98 3.85
C VAL A 483 -24.48 -4.19 3.29
N LYS A 484 -24.29 -3.78 2.04
CA LYS A 484 -23.01 -3.85 1.31
C LYS A 484 -22.70 -2.50 0.68
N PRO A 485 -21.41 -2.15 0.53
CA PRO A 485 -21.03 -0.92 -0.14
C PRO A 485 -21.24 -1.02 -1.66
N ASP A 486 -21.49 0.12 -2.27
CA ASP A 486 -21.41 0.29 -3.73
C ASP A 486 -19.95 0.62 -4.12
N TYR A 487 -19.25 -0.38 -4.66
CA TYR A 487 -17.88 -0.23 -5.13
C TYR A 487 -17.73 0.42 -6.52
N SER A 488 -18.82 0.75 -7.19
CA SER A 488 -18.78 1.25 -8.58
C SER A 488 -17.98 2.54 -8.80
N GLY A 489 -17.72 3.30 -7.72
CA GLY A 489 -16.89 4.52 -7.78
C GLY A 489 -15.59 4.43 -6.96
N ALA A 490 -15.44 3.39 -6.13
CA ALA A 490 -14.28 3.23 -5.24
C ALA A 490 -13.97 1.74 -5.03
N PRO A 491 -13.43 1.03 -6.04
CA PRO A 491 -13.31 -0.43 -6.07
C PRO A 491 -12.10 -1.00 -5.34
N GLN A 492 -11.30 -0.20 -4.63
CA GLN A 492 -10.01 -0.62 -4.05
C GLN A 492 -10.09 -1.81 -3.09
N PHE A 493 -11.27 -2.11 -2.54
CA PHE A 493 -11.52 -3.27 -1.68
C PHE A 493 -12.46 -4.31 -2.30
N ALA A 494 -12.89 -4.14 -3.55
CA ALA A 494 -13.75 -5.09 -4.26
C ALA A 494 -12.96 -6.33 -4.70
N ILE A 495 -12.28 -6.99 -3.77
CA ILE A 495 -11.48 -8.18 -3.99
C ILE A 495 -12.31 -9.39 -3.57
N VAL A 496 -12.29 -10.44 -4.39
CA VAL A 496 -13.06 -11.67 -4.21
C VAL A 496 -12.14 -12.90 -4.26
N PRO A 497 -12.53 -14.06 -3.70
CA PRO A 497 -11.75 -15.28 -3.82
C PRO A 497 -11.50 -15.65 -5.28
N ARG A 498 -10.34 -16.24 -5.57
CA ARG A 498 -10.02 -16.74 -6.93
C ARG A 498 -10.82 -17.97 -7.31
N GLY A 499 -11.46 -18.64 -6.34
CA GLY A 499 -12.16 -19.89 -6.55
C GLY A 499 -11.20 -21.09 -6.61
N ASP A 500 -11.75 -22.29 -6.67
CA ASP A 500 -10.98 -23.50 -6.96
C ASP A 500 -10.52 -23.45 -8.43
N SER A 501 -9.45 -22.75 -8.74
CA SER A 501 -8.68 -23.02 -9.94
C SER A 501 -8.07 -24.39 -9.74
N GLY A 502 -8.79 -25.41 -10.18
CA GLY A 502 -8.37 -26.79 -10.15
C GLY A 502 -6.96 -26.92 -10.70
N GLY A 503 -6.08 -27.50 -9.92
CA GLY A 503 -4.79 -28.05 -10.23
C GLY A 503 -3.99 -27.37 -11.35
N SER A 504 -3.00 -26.62 -10.97
CA SER A 504 -1.72 -26.61 -11.68
C SER A 504 -0.59 -26.41 -10.65
N GLU A 505 -0.32 -27.50 -9.92
CA GLU A 505 0.95 -27.68 -9.20
C GLU A 505 2.13 -27.94 -10.13
N GLU A 506 1.99 -27.75 -11.44
CA GLU A 506 2.98 -28.18 -12.45
C GLU A 506 3.61 -27.03 -13.26
N VAL A 507 3.82 -25.84 -12.68
CA VAL A 507 4.70 -24.85 -13.31
C VAL A 507 5.60 -24.20 -12.26
N GLN A 508 6.48 -24.99 -11.63
CA GLN A 508 7.62 -24.49 -10.88
C GLN A 508 8.84 -25.42 -11.03
N GLN A 509 9.29 -25.59 -12.28
CA GLN A 509 10.68 -26.02 -12.58
C GLN A 509 11.01 -25.53 -13.99
N ARG A 510 11.38 -24.26 -14.12
CA ARG A 510 12.31 -23.80 -15.16
C ARG A 510 12.96 -22.49 -14.73
#